data_aaecc745983a730fbf13897129653064
#
_entry.id   aaecc745983a730fbf13897129653064
#
_cell.length_a   1.000
_cell.length_b   1.000
_cell.length_c   1.000
_cell.angle_alpha   90.00
_cell.angle_beta   90.00
_cell.angle_gamma   90.00
#
_symmetry.space_group_name_H-M   'P 1'
#
loop_
_entity.id
_entity.type
_entity.pdbx_description
1 polymer ?
#
loop_
_entity_poly.entity_id
_entity_poly.type
_entity_poly.pdbx_seq_one_letter_code
_entity_poly.pdbx_strand_id
1 'polypeptide(L)'
;MDMNKIDLVAIIMMLLATGITFGLYQINFQGFTHLTNYSKTPAYVLTGTRLYSNGTLFLQIARVAGPDTYGGFVTLVQILYPNGTVLYEWGPSQLSHIPSRDIINEFPLHPVHSDMFALVVPLGQNATVILQAHLHIQPGKYIVRVYDVDGEYEAYGIKFQTVVQVS
;
A
#
# COMPACT_ATOMS: atom_id res chain seq x y z
N MET A 1 -34.59 54.31 8.76
CA MET A 1 -35.37 53.12 9.10
C MET A 1 -34.81 52.56 10.41
N ASP A 2 -35.57 52.72 11.47
CA ASP A 2 -35.11 52.22 12.76
C ASP A 2 -35.29 50.69 12.84
N MET A 3 -34.19 49.99 12.95
CA MET A 3 -34.20 48.55 13.07
C MET A 3 -34.70 48.15 14.49
N ASN A 4 -35.74 47.35 14.56
CA ASN A 4 -36.27 46.89 15.83
C ASN A 4 -35.22 46.01 16.54
N LYS A 5 -35.21 46.09 17.87
CA LYS A 5 -34.28 45.26 18.68
C LYS A 5 -34.41 43.77 18.39
N ILE A 6 -35.62 43.31 18.09
CA ILE A 6 -35.88 41.91 17.74
C ILE A 6 -35.19 41.54 16.41
N ASP A 7 -35.25 42.44 15.42
CA ASP A 7 -34.60 42.23 14.13
C ASP A 7 -33.09 42.20 14.24
N LEU A 8 -32.52 43.07 15.07
CA LEU A 8 -31.10 43.09 15.35
C LEU A 8 -30.61 41.79 16.02
N VAL A 9 -31.33 41.30 16.98
CA VAL A 9 -31.02 40.02 17.66
C VAL A 9 -31.12 38.87 16.69
N ALA A 10 -32.14 38.84 15.84
CA ALA A 10 -32.29 37.79 14.84
C ALA A 10 -31.10 37.75 13.83
N ILE A 11 -30.66 38.93 13.37
CA ILE A 11 -29.50 39.04 12.47
C ILE A 11 -28.22 38.53 13.15
N ILE A 12 -27.98 38.93 14.40
CA ILE A 12 -26.82 38.48 15.17
C ILE A 12 -26.84 36.96 15.33
N MET A 13 -27.99 36.38 15.69
CA MET A 13 -28.11 34.93 15.86
C MET A 13 -27.91 34.17 14.53
N MET A 14 -28.39 34.69 13.41
CA MET A 14 -28.14 34.11 12.10
C MET A 14 -26.65 34.13 11.73
N LEU A 15 -25.93 35.21 11.99
CA LEU A 15 -24.51 35.33 11.76
C LEU A 15 -23.69 34.36 12.61
N LEU A 16 -24.05 34.22 13.88
CA LEU A 16 -23.41 33.28 14.81
C LEU A 16 -23.64 31.84 14.38
N ALA A 17 -24.86 31.47 14.00
CA ALA A 17 -25.19 30.13 13.53
C ALA A 17 -24.43 29.78 12.25
N THR A 18 -24.36 30.71 11.30
CA THR A 18 -23.60 30.52 10.05
C THR A 18 -22.10 30.35 10.33
N GLY A 19 -21.53 31.18 11.20
CA GLY A 19 -20.12 31.08 11.58
C GLY A 19 -19.77 29.76 12.26
N ILE A 20 -20.60 29.29 13.17
CA ILE A 20 -20.42 28.01 13.86
C ILE A 20 -20.52 26.85 12.88
N THR A 21 -21.53 26.84 12.00
CA THR A 21 -21.71 25.80 10.99
C THR A 21 -20.52 25.74 10.03
N PHE A 22 -20.05 26.90 9.56
CA PHE A 22 -18.88 26.98 8.69
C PHE A 22 -17.61 26.49 9.40
N GLY A 23 -17.40 26.87 10.65
CA GLY A 23 -16.26 26.39 11.44
C GLY A 23 -16.28 24.88 11.66
N LEU A 24 -17.43 24.30 11.97
CA LEU A 24 -17.59 22.85 12.11
C LEU A 24 -17.37 22.12 10.79
N TYR A 25 -17.84 22.68 9.69
CA TYR A 25 -17.59 22.12 8.34
C TYR A 25 -16.11 22.10 8.03
N GLN A 26 -15.37 23.15 8.29
CA GLN A 26 -13.91 23.23 8.10
C GLN A 26 -13.17 22.17 8.92
N ILE A 27 -13.51 22.01 10.18
CA ILE A 27 -12.90 21.02 11.07
C ILE A 27 -13.16 19.60 10.55
N ASN A 28 -14.41 19.29 10.21
CA ASN A 28 -14.78 17.98 9.70
C ASN A 28 -14.09 17.68 8.36
N PHE A 29 -14.00 18.67 7.48
CA PHE A 29 -13.33 18.52 6.18
C PHE A 29 -11.84 18.23 6.36
N GLN A 30 -11.14 18.96 7.22
CA GLN A 30 -9.72 18.73 7.50
C GLN A 30 -9.49 17.34 8.11
N GLY A 31 -10.30 16.96 9.10
CA GLY A 31 -10.22 15.63 9.70
C GLY A 31 -10.49 14.52 8.72
N PHE A 32 -11.49 14.69 7.86
CA PHE A 32 -11.82 13.73 6.81
C PHE A 32 -10.70 13.62 5.77
N THR A 33 -10.11 14.73 5.34
CA THR A 33 -8.99 14.74 4.39
C THR A 33 -7.78 14.01 4.99
N HIS A 34 -7.48 14.23 6.26
CA HIS A 34 -6.38 13.57 6.95
C HIS A 34 -6.61 12.06 7.06
N LEU A 35 -7.79 11.63 7.46
CA LEU A 35 -8.18 10.22 7.50
C LEU A 35 -8.14 9.59 6.11
N THR A 36 -8.60 10.30 5.08
CA THR A 36 -8.56 9.82 3.70
C THR A 36 -7.14 9.65 3.20
N ASN A 37 -6.23 10.55 3.54
CA ASN A 37 -4.81 10.40 3.19
C ASN A 37 -4.19 9.18 3.87
N TYR A 38 -4.49 8.95 5.14
CA TYR A 38 -4.05 7.74 5.84
C TYR A 38 -4.61 6.46 5.22
N SER A 39 -5.88 6.47 4.84
CA SER A 39 -6.54 5.30 4.25
C SER A 39 -6.14 5.05 2.80
N LYS A 40 -5.57 6.02 2.10
CA LYS A 40 -5.09 5.87 0.72
C LYS A 40 -3.71 5.21 0.62
N THR A 41 -3.00 5.12 1.72
CA THR A 41 -1.66 4.54 1.73
C THR A 41 -1.77 3.04 1.99
N PRO A 42 -1.46 2.19 1.01
CA PRO A 42 -1.42 0.76 1.26
C PRO A 42 -0.26 0.41 2.18
N ALA A 43 -0.45 -0.58 3.03
CA ALA A 43 0.61 -1.12 3.87
C ALA A 43 0.67 -2.63 3.76
N TYR A 44 1.88 -3.14 3.59
CA TYR A 44 2.16 -4.56 3.43
C TYR A 44 3.04 -5.08 4.55
N VAL A 45 2.82 -6.33 4.91
CA VAL A 45 3.69 -7.10 5.80
C VAL A 45 4.29 -8.25 4.99
N LEU A 46 5.60 -8.40 5.07
CA LEU A 46 6.38 -9.40 4.34
C LEU A 46 7.00 -10.47 5.25
N THR A 47 6.53 -10.57 6.48
CA THR A 47 7.03 -11.54 7.46
C THR A 47 6.81 -12.97 6.96
N GLY A 48 7.84 -13.81 7.05
CA GLY A 48 7.77 -15.17 6.54
C GLY A 48 8.29 -15.34 5.11
N THR A 49 8.65 -14.27 4.43
CA THR A 49 9.32 -14.31 3.13
C THR A 49 10.63 -15.11 3.21
N ARG A 50 10.87 -15.97 2.23
CA ARG A 50 12.06 -16.84 2.17
C ARG A 50 12.74 -16.75 0.81
N LEU A 51 14.05 -16.70 0.84
CA LEU A 51 14.89 -16.70 -0.35
C LEU A 51 15.80 -17.92 -0.32
N TYR A 52 15.85 -18.64 -1.42
CA TYR A 52 16.65 -19.84 -1.58
C TYR A 52 17.85 -19.62 -2.52
N SER A 53 18.88 -20.40 -2.32
CA SER A 53 20.11 -20.30 -3.12
C SER A 53 19.93 -20.54 -4.62
N ASN A 54 18.88 -21.24 -5.01
CA ASN A 54 18.55 -21.47 -6.42
C ASN A 54 17.82 -20.29 -7.10
N GLY A 55 17.65 -19.15 -6.41
CA GLY A 55 16.95 -17.98 -6.91
C GLY A 55 15.44 -18.00 -6.74
N THR A 56 14.89 -18.98 -6.03
CA THR A 56 13.46 -19.03 -5.72
C THR A 56 13.16 -18.11 -4.54
N LEU A 57 12.21 -17.19 -4.74
CA LEU A 57 11.68 -16.33 -3.70
C LEU A 57 10.25 -16.76 -3.35
N PHE A 58 10.03 -17.15 -2.10
CA PHE A 58 8.69 -17.27 -1.52
C PHE A 58 8.33 -15.96 -0.85
N LEU A 59 7.72 -15.08 -1.61
CA LEU A 59 7.25 -13.79 -1.13
C LEU A 59 5.95 -13.99 -0.35
N GLN A 60 6.01 -13.88 0.96
CA GLN A 60 4.81 -13.86 1.77
C GLN A 60 4.34 -12.43 1.93
N ILE A 61 3.20 -12.10 1.36
CA ILE A 61 2.68 -10.76 1.32
C ILE A 61 1.27 -10.69 1.90
N ALA A 62 1.09 -9.79 2.84
CA ALA A 62 -0.22 -9.48 3.41
C ALA A 62 -0.46 -7.98 3.34
N ARG A 63 -1.62 -7.59 2.86
CA ARG A 63 -2.02 -6.18 2.85
C ARG A 63 -2.85 -5.88 4.09
N VAL A 64 -2.32 -5.02 4.96
CA VAL A 64 -2.90 -4.76 6.29
C VAL A 64 -3.59 -3.40 6.39
N ALA A 65 -3.40 -2.49 5.44
CA ALA A 65 -4.01 -1.17 5.43
C ALA A 65 -4.17 -0.63 4.02
N GLY A 66 -4.94 0.45 3.90
CA GLY A 66 -5.30 1.13 2.67
C GLY A 66 -6.74 0.87 2.25
N PRO A 67 -7.31 1.67 1.32
CA PRO A 67 -8.69 1.48 0.85
C PRO A 67 -8.79 0.31 -0.15
N ASP A 68 -9.94 -0.31 -0.22
CA ASP A 68 -10.20 -1.41 -1.17
C ASP A 68 -10.06 -1.00 -2.63
N THR A 69 -10.27 0.28 -2.92
CA THR A 69 -10.30 0.83 -4.28
C THR A 69 -8.99 1.49 -4.72
N TYR A 70 -8.07 1.71 -3.79
CA TYR A 70 -6.79 2.38 -4.07
C TYR A 70 -5.63 1.58 -3.53
N GLY A 71 -4.58 1.49 -4.32
CA GLY A 71 -3.39 0.74 -3.97
C GLY A 71 -3.62 -0.77 -4.03
N GLY A 72 -2.72 -1.53 -3.44
CA GLY A 72 -2.74 -2.98 -3.56
C GLY A 72 -2.21 -3.50 -4.87
N PHE A 73 -1.57 -2.65 -5.67
CA PHE A 73 -0.93 -2.99 -6.94
C PHE A 73 0.58 -3.01 -6.74
N VAL A 74 1.13 -4.18 -6.54
CA VAL A 74 2.58 -4.36 -6.42
C VAL A 74 3.18 -4.39 -7.83
N THR A 75 4.00 -3.39 -8.13
CA THR A 75 4.59 -3.19 -9.47
C THR A 75 6.07 -3.52 -9.54
N LEU A 76 6.74 -3.66 -8.40
CA LEU A 76 8.16 -3.97 -8.34
C LEU A 76 8.48 -4.81 -7.09
N VAL A 77 9.19 -5.89 -7.30
CA VAL A 77 9.76 -6.72 -6.23
C VAL A 77 11.26 -6.83 -6.47
N GLN A 78 12.07 -6.53 -5.47
CA GLN A 78 13.52 -6.52 -5.58
C GLN A 78 14.16 -7.41 -4.53
N ILE A 79 15.25 -8.05 -4.92
CA ILE A 79 16.24 -8.64 -3.99
C ILE A 79 17.44 -7.71 -4.00
N LEU A 80 17.84 -7.25 -2.80
CA LEU A 80 18.98 -6.35 -2.65
C LEU A 80 20.02 -6.94 -1.72
N TYR A 81 21.28 -6.57 -1.98
CA TYR A 81 22.34 -6.73 -1.00
C TYR A 81 22.11 -5.81 0.20
N PRO A 82 22.73 -6.08 1.37
CA PRO A 82 22.58 -5.21 2.54
C PRO A 82 23.02 -3.77 2.31
N ASN A 83 23.92 -3.52 1.34
CA ASN A 83 24.36 -2.18 0.96
C ASN A 83 23.35 -1.41 0.08
N GLY A 84 22.22 -2.02 -0.26
CA GLY A 84 21.18 -1.42 -1.09
C GLY A 84 21.33 -1.64 -2.60
N THR A 85 22.38 -2.33 -3.05
CA THR A 85 22.55 -2.68 -4.46
C THR A 85 21.54 -3.75 -4.88
N VAL A 86 20.87 -3.56 -6.01
CA VAL A 86 19.89 -4.51 -6.54
C VAL A 86 20.60 -5.74 -7.10
N LEU A 87 20.25 -6.92 -6.60
CA LEU A 87 20.71 -8.19 -7.13
C LEU A 87 19.81 -8.67 -8.28
N TYR A 88 18.52 -8.61 -8.08
CA TYR A 88 17.50 -9.00 -9.06
C TYR A 88 16.19 -8.28 -8.81
N GLU A 89 15.41 -8.07 -9.88
CA GLU A 89 14.09 -7.44 -9.75
C GLU A 89 13.06 -8.03 -10.71
N TRP A 90 11.81 -8.03 -10.27
CA TRP A 90 10.64 -8.35 -11.08
C TRP A 90 9.83 -7.07 -11.26
N GLY A 91 9.72 -6.64 -12.50
CA GLY A 91 8.96 -5.45 -12.86
C GLY A 91 7.49 -5.75 -13.19
N PRO A 92 6.77 -4.73 -13.69
CA PRO A 92 5.35 -4.87 -14.00
C PRO A 92 5.02 -5.99 -14.98
N SER A 93 5.85 -6.21 -15.99
CA SER A 93 5.63 -7.27 -16.99
C SER A 93 5.69 -8.67 -16.38
N GLN A 94 6.60 -8.90 -15.45
CA GLN A 94 6.71 -10.19 -14.76
C GLN A 94 5.61 -10.39 -13.74
N LEU A 95 5.30 -9.35 -12.95
CA LEU A 95 4.31 -9.43 -11.87
C LEU A 95 2.88 -9.55 -12.40
N SER A 96 2.59 -9.06 -13.60
CA SER A 96 1.29 -9.20 -14.25
C SER A 96 1.04 -10.56 -14.87
N HIS A 97 2.06 -11.43 -14.95
CA HIS A 97 1.99 -12.73 -15.61
C HIS A 97 2.40 -13.90 -14.72
N ILE A 98 2.26 -13.77 -13.40
CA ILE A 98 2.55 -14.87 -12.47
C ILE A 98 1.46 -15.93 -12.63
N PRO A 99 1.81 -17.20 -12.91
CA PRO A 99 0.83 -18.26 -13.01
C PRO A 99 0.05 -18.43 -11.69
N SER A 100 -1.23 -18.73 -11.77
CA SER A 100 -2.07 -18.90 -10.59
C SER A 100 -1.59 -20.01 -9.64
N ARG A 101 -0.90 -21.03 -10.17
CA ARG A 101 -0.27 -22.09 -9.37
C ARG A 101 0.87 -21.59 -8.48
N ASP A 102 1.47 -20.46 -8.82
CA ASP A 102 2.57 -19.85 -8.07
C ASP A 102 2.09 -18.80 -7.07
N ILE A 103 0.78 -18.64 -6.91
CA ILE A 103 0.14 -17.76 -5.93
C ILE A 103 -0.71 -18.63 -5.01
N ILE A 104 -0.23 -18.82 -3.78
CA ILE A 104 -0.92 -19.63 -2.77
C ILE A 104 -1.66 -18.68 -1.84
N ASN A 105 -2.96 -18.57 -2.05
CA ASN A 105 -3.82 -17.70 -1.25
C ASN A 105 -4.22 -18.36 0.04
N GLU A 106 -4.15 -17.64 1.15
CA GLU A 106 -4.63 -18.11 2.44
C GLU A 106 -6.16 -18.02 2.53
N PHE A 107 -6.73 -16.96 1.95
CA PHE A 107 -8.17 -16.74 1.92
C PHE A 107 -8.64 -16.59 0.46
N PRO A 108 -9.45 -17.53 -0.04
CA PRO A 108 -9.79 -17.54 -1.48
C PRO A 108 -10.90 -16.57 -1.88
N LEU A 109 -11.56 -15.87 -0.95
CA LEU A 109 -12.75 -15.07 -1.28
C LEU A 109 -12.44 -13.84 -2.14
N HIS A 110 -11.30 -13.20 -1.92
CA HIS A 110 -10.77 -12.12 -2.77
C HIS A 110 -9.29 -12.36 -2.96
N PRO A 111 -8.91 -13.31 -3.83
CA PRO A 111 -7.55 -13.80 -3.88
C PRO A 111 -6.57 -12.75 -4.40
N VAL A 112 -5.34 -12.84 -3.93
CA VAL A 112 -4.18 -12.21 -4.58
C VAL A 112 -4.03 -12.84 -5.96
N HIS A 113 -3.84 -12.02 -6.98
CA HIS A 113 -3.72 -12.49 -8.37
C HIS A 113 -2.90 -11.52 -9.20
N SER A 114 -2.42 -11.98 -10.34
CA SER A 114 -1.78 -11.12 -11.35
C SER A 114 -2.82 -10.50 -12.27
N ASP A 115 -2.71 -9.21 -12.51
CA ASP A 115 -3.60 -8.50 -13.42
C ASP A 115 -2.92 -7.24 -14.00
N MET A 116 -3.25 -6.91 -15.24
CA MET A 116 -2.75 -5.73 -15.95
C MET A 116 -1.23 -5.56 -15.89
N PHE A 117 -0.74 -4.76 -14.97
CA PHE A 117 0.68 -4.40 -14.81
C PHE A 117 1.22 -4.73 -13.41
N ALA A 118 0.50 -5.50 -12.63
CA ALA A 118 0.78 -5.64 -11.20
C ALA A 118 0.41 -7.01 -10.65
N LEU A 119 0.96 -7.31 -9.48
CA LEU A 119 0.41 -8.27 -8.56
C LEU A 119 -0.63 -7.54 -7.69
N VAL A 120 -1.88 -7.95 -7.76
CA VAL A 120 -2.99 -7.31 -7.05
C VAL A 120 -3.19 -7.98 -5.70
N VAL A 121 -3.06 -7.19 -4.65
CA VAL A 121 -3.22 -7.65 -3.26
C VAL A 121 -4.41 -6.91 -2.63
N PRO A 122 -5.60 -7.51 -2.57
CA PRO A 122 -6.75 -6.89 -1.94
C PRO A 122 -6.54 -6.68 -0.43
N LEU A 123 -7.24 -5.70 0.13
CA LEU A 123 -7.14 -5.39 1.56
C LEU A 123 -7.52 -6.60 2.41
N GLY A 124 -6.72 -6.88 3.43
CA GLY A 124 -6.93 -8.00 4.34
C GLY A 124 -6.54 -9.37 3.78
N GLN A 125 -6.03 -9.42 2.55
CA GLN A 125 -5.60 -10.68 1.94
C GLN A 125 -4.15 -10.98 2.22
N ASN A 126 -3.84 -12.29 2.20
CA ASN A 126 -2.54 -12.84 2.48
C ASN A 126 -2.27 -13.99 1.50
N ALA A 127 -1.09 -13.98 0.92
CA ALA A 127 -0.67 -15.02 -0.01
C ALA A 127 0.83 -15.25 0.02
N THR A 128 1.25 -16.44 -0.42
CA THR A 128 2.64 -16.72 -0.77
C THR A 128 2.77 -16.73 -2.28
N VAL A 129 3.61 -15.85 -2.80
CA VAL A 129 3.88 -15.73 -4.24
C VAL A 129 5.26 -16.31 -4.53
N ILE A 130 5.34 -17.26 -5.46
CA ILE A 130 6.57 -17.92 -5.85
C ILE A 130 7.15 -17.22 -7.06
N LEU A 131 8.33 -16.62 -6.91
CA LEU A 131 9.05 -15.93 -7.97
C LEU A 131 10.39 -16.61 -8.21
N GLN A 132 10.82 -16.64 -9.48
CA GLN A 132 12.07 -17.27 -9.89
C GLN A 132 13.01 -16.23 -10.49
N ALA A 133 14.20 -16.10 -9.91
CA ALA A 133 15.24 -15.23 -10.43
C ALA A 133 16.16 -15.95 -11.44
N HIS A 134 16.12 -17.30 -11.48
CA HIS A 134 16.95 -18.12 -12.35
C HIS A 134 18.45 -17.83 -12.23
N LEU A 135 18.90 -17.56 -11.02
CA LEU A 135 20.31 -17.34 -10.74
C LEU A 135 20.69 -17.99 -9.39
N HIS A 136 21.97 -18.29 -9.22
CA HIS A 136 22.47 -18.79 -7.96
C HIS A 136 22.74 -17.64 -7.01
N ILE A 137 22.19 -17.73 -5.79
CA ILE A 137 22.35 -16.72 -4.74
C ILE A 137 23.29 -17.27 -3.67
N GLN A 138 24.36 -16.54 -3.40
CA GLN A 138 25.34 -16.92 -2.39
C GLN A 138 24.72 -16.85 -0.98
N PRO A 139 25.19 -17.70 -0.05
CA PRO A 139 24.77 -17.60 1.35
C PRO A 139 25.03 -16.21 1.92
N GLY A 140 24.12 -15.73 2.72
CA GLY A 140 24.21 -14.42 3.35
C GLY A 140 22.86 -13.77 3.60
N LYS A 141 22.91 -12.52 4.03
CA LYS A 141 21.73 -11.69 4.26
C LYS A 141 21.39 -10.88 3.02
N TYR A 142 20.10 -10.80 2.74
CA TYR A 142 19.55 -10.01 1.64
C TYR A 142 18.32 -9.26 2.10
N ILE A 143 17.92 -8.26 1.33
CA ILE A 143 16.72 -7.49 1.58
C ILE A 143 15.74 -7.82 0.45
N VAL A 144 14.51 -8.19 0.79
CA VAL A 144 13.41 -8.28 -0.15
C VAL A 144 12.55 -7.03 0.00
N ARG A 145 12.40 -6.30 -1.08
CA ARG A 145 11.71 -5.01 -1.10
C ARG A 145 10.57 -5.04 -2.12
N VAL A 146 9.44 -4.49 -1.71
CA VAL A 146 8.22 -4.42 -2.52
C VAL A 146 7.80 -2.96 -2.67
N TYR A 147 7.43 -2.55 -3.88
CA TYR A 147 6.86 -1.24 -4.17
C TYR A 147 5.42 -1.38 -4.62
N ASP A 148 4.54 -0.62 -4.00
CA ASP A 148 3.20 -0.37 -4.53
C ASP A 148 3.24 0.74 -5.58
N VAL A 149 2.28 0.74 -6.49
CA VAL A 149 2.19 1.76 -7.54
C VAL A 149 2.14 3.18 -6.96
N ASP A 150 1.48 3.37 -5.83
CA ASP A 150 1.42 4.67 -5.17
C ASP A 150 2.80 5.11 -4.64
N GLY A 151 3.59 4.17 -4.15
CA GLY A 151 4.94 4.44 -3.66
C GLY A 151 5.94 4.74 -4.78
N GLU A 152 5.73 4.23 -5.97
CA GLU A 152 6.61 4.43 -7.11
C GLU A 152 6.49 5.85 -7.70
N TYR A 153 5.30 6.44 -7.60
CA TYR A 153 5.02 7.77 -8.12
C TYR A 153 5.16 8.89 -7.09
N GLU A 154 5.20 8.57 -5.82
CA GLU A 154 5.42 9.56 -4.77
C GLU A 154 6.92 9.78 -4.52
N ALA A 155 7.33 11.04 -4.38
CA ALA A 155 8.72 11.43 -4.15
C ALA A 155 9.36 10.80 -2.90
N TYR A 156 8.56 10.21 -2.04
CA TYR A 156 8.99 9.56 -0.79
C TYR A 156 8.99 8.03 -0.84
N GLY A 157 8.57 7.43 -1.96
CA GLY A 157 8.67 5.99 -2.23
C GLY A 157 8.22 5.11 -1.08
N ILE A 158 6.92 4.84 -0.98
CA ILE A 158 6.44 3.87 0.01
C ILE A 158 6.91 2.49 -0.40
N LYS A 159 7.92 2.02 0.28
CA LYS A 159 8.51 0.71 0.07
C LYS A 159 8.38 -0.12 1.33
N PHE A 160 8.13 -1.38 1.14
CA PHE A 160 8.05 -2.37 2.22
C PHE A 160 9.16 -3.37 2.03
N GLN A 161 9.86 -3.71 3.11
CA GLN A 161 10.99 -4.59 3.01
C GLN A 161 11.14 -5.50 4.22
N THR A 162 11.79 -6.63 4.01
CA THR A 162 12.18 -7.57 5.06
C THR A 162 13.57 -8.11 4.78
N VAL A 163 14.27 -8.49 5.84
CA VAL A 163 15.58 -9.13 5.74
C VAL A 163 15.40 -10.64 5.69
N VAL A 164 16.06 -11.28 4.75
CA VAL A 164 16.04 -12.74 4.58
C VAL A 164 17.46 -13.30 4.65
N GLN A 165 17.56 -14.53 5.10
CA GLN A 165 18.82 -15.25 5.19
C GLN A 165 18.82 -16.39 4.17
N VAL A 166 19.85 -16.43 3.33
CA VAL A 166 20.14 -17.56 2.43
C VAL A 166 21.21 -18.42 3.06
N SER A 167 20.94 -19.69 3.22
CA SER A 167 21.86 -20.69 3.79
C SER A 167 22.64 -21.46 2.75
#